data_eec784a495df9d72f5719dfc8ec09fee
#
_entry.id   eec784a495df9d72f5719dfc8ec09fee
#
_cell.length_a   1.000
_cell.length_b   1.000
_cell.length_c   1.000
_cell.angle_alpha   90.00
_cell.angle_beta   90.00
_cell.angle_gamma   90.00
#
_symmetry.space_group_name_H-M   'P 1'
#
loop_
_entity.id
_entity.type
_entity.pdbx_description
1 polymer ?
#
loop_
_entity_poly.entity_id
_entity_poly.type
_entity_poly.pdbx_seq_one_letter_code
_entity_poly.pdbx_strand_id
1 'polypeptide(L)'
;INRYSENIEMGRESQEVFAEILAGGRDNARTPICWDDSENAGFTTGVPWIRVNGDYKECNAKIQLEDLTSTFNYYKSLMALRKANKSTLVYGDFKPLETNDETFCFYRESAESKFYIEMNLTENIIERPVSIEGECLLSNYSARSDKLRAYETNIYKVTC
;
A
#
# COMPACT_ATOMS: atom_id res chain seq x y z
N ILE A 1 2.55 -14.28 -26.58
CA ILE A 1 2.71 -15.60 -27.25
C ILE A 1 3.80 -15.49 -28.31
N ASN A 2 3.76 -14.54 -29.23
CA ASN A 2 4.74 -14.41 -30.31
C ASN A 2 6.18 -14.24 -29.79
N ARG A 3 6.40 -13.35 -28.82
CA ARG A 3 7.73 -13.08 -28.28
C ARG A 3 8.38 -14.31 -27.62
N TYR A 4 7.59 -15.16 -26.96
CA TYR A 4 8.08 -16.40 -26.37
C TYR A 4 8.54 -17.37 -27.46
N SER A 5 7.66 -17.64 -28.44
CA SER A 5 7.95 -18.55 -29.55
C SER A 5 9.17 -18.11 -30.36
N GLU A 6 9.26 -16.83 -30.71
CA GLU A 6 10.41 -16.24 -31.43
C GLU A 6 11.75 -16.45 -30.69
N ASN A 7 11.77 -16.22 -29.36
CA ASN A 7 12.99 -16.42 -28.57
C ASN A 7 13.38 -17.90 -28.44
N ILE A 8 12.41 -18.83 -28.37
CA ILE A 8 12.68 -20.26 -28.35
C ILE A 8 13.22 -20.73 -29.71
N GLU A 9 12.65 -20.25 -30.81
CA GLU A 9 13.15 -20.51 -32.16
C GLU A 9 14.60 -20.00 -32.38
N MET A 10 14.96 -18.90 -31.69
CA MET A 10 16.35 -18.38 -31.65
C MET A 10 17.27 -19.18 -30.74
N GLY A 11 16.80 -20.28 -30.11
CA GLY A 11 17.60 -21.17 -29.26
C GLY A 11 17.81 -20.68 -27.83
N ARG A 12 17.03 -19.71 -27.34
CA ARG A 12 17.12 -19.27 -25.95
C ARG A 12 16.45 -20.27 -25.01
N GLU A 13 16.98 -20.35 -23.79
CA GLU A 13 16.43 -21.22 -22.75
C GLU A 13 15.01 -20.79 -22.33
N SER A 14 14.10 -21.78 -22.31
CA SER A 14 12.67 -21.56 -22.00
C SER A 14 12.43 -20.86 -20.67
N GLN A 15 13.17 -21.24 -19.62
CA GLN A 15 13.01 -20.66 -18.29
C GLN A 15 13.45 -19.20 -18.22
N GLU A 16 14.54 -18.84 -18.88
CA GLU A 16 15.02 -17.45 -18.95
C GLU A 16 14.04 -16.56 -19.70
N VAL A 17 13.57 -16.99 -20.86
CA VAL A 17 12.57 -16.23 -21.65
C VAL A 17 11.28 -16.05 -20.86
N PHE A 18 10.82 -17.08 -20.17
CA PHE A 18 9.61 -17.01 -19.34
C PHE A 18 9.78 -16.04 -18.17
N ALA A 19 10.92 -16.08 -17.47
CA ALA A 19 11.23 -15.17 -16.38
C ALA A 19 11.26 -13.70 -16.84
N GLU A 20 11.86 -13.42 -17.99
CA GLU A 20 11.87 -12.06 -18.59
C GLU A 20 10.44 -11.58 -18.94
N ILE A 21 9.60 -12.46 -19.48
CA ILE A 21 8.22 -12.14 -19.82
C ILE A 21 7.42 -11.83 -18.56
N LEU A 22 7.61 -12.62 -17.48
CA LEU A 22 6.95 -12.38 -16.19
C LEU A 22 7.41 -11.06 -15.57
N ALA A 23 8.72 -10.79 -15.57
CA ALA A 23 9.27 -9.55 -15.02
C ALA A 23 8.79 -8.29 -15.76
N GLY A 24 8.60 -8.40 -17.10
CA GLY A 24 8.07 -7.31 -17.93
C GLY A 24 6.55 -7.30 -18.07
N GLY A 25 5.86 -8.32 -17.56
CA GLY A 25 4.42 -8.49 -17.68
C GLY A 25 3.65 -7.46 -16.86
N ARG A 26 2.58 -6.90 -17.46
CA ARG A 26 1.68 -5.94 -16.79
C ARG A 26 0.30 -6.51 -16.49
N ASP A 27 0.10 -7.80 -16.71
CA ASP A 27 -1.21 -8.43 -16.59
C ASP A 27 -1.72 -8.44 -15.14
N ASN A 28 -0.81 -8.55 -14.17
CA ASN A 28 -1.15 -8.44 -12.75
C ASN A 28 -1.77 -7.08 -12.38
N ALA A 29 -1.37 -6.00 -13.08
CA ALA A 29 -1.93 -4.67 -12.88
C ALA A 29 -3.23 -4.43 -13.68
N ARG A 30 -3.69 -5.41 -14.46
CA ARG A 30 -4.85 -5.33 -15.36
C ARG A 30 -5.90 -6.39 -15.09
N THR A 31 -5.73 -7.17 -14.03
CA THR A 31 -6.73 -8.16 -13.61
C THR A 31 -8.06 -7.48 -13.32
N PRO A 32 -9.19 -8.15 -13.58
CA PRO A 32 -10.50 -7.65 -13.22
C PRO A 32 -10.57 -7.28 -11.72
N ILE A 33 -11.22 -6.18 -11.41
CA ILE A 33 -11.50 -5.81 -10.01
C ILE A 33 -12.46 -6.85 -9.43
N CYS A 34 -12.08 -7.39 -8.28
CA CYS A 34 -12.93 -8.29 -7.51
C CYS A 34 -13.93 -7.46 -6.69
N TRP A 35 -15.17 -7.36 -7.13
CA TRP A 35 -16.21 -6.61 -6.45
C TRP A 35 -16.83 -7.38 -5.28
N ASP A 36 -17.08 -8.68 -5.48
CA ASP A 36 -17.68 -9.56 -4.49
C ASP A 36 -17.29 -11.03 -4.73
N ASP A 37 -17.92 -11.95 -4.02
CA ASP A 37 -17.70 -13.39 -4.06
C ASP A 37 -18.52 -14.14 -5.13
N SER A 38 -19.28 -13.43 -5.96
CA SER A 38 -20.08 -14.01 -7.04
C SER A 38 -19.23 -14.45 -8.24
N GLU A 39 -19.85 -15.08 -9.23
CA GLU A 39 -19.16 -15.56 -10.44
C GLU A 39 -18.39 -14.42 -11.12
N ASN A 40 -17.16 -14.70 -11.58
CA ASN A 40 -16.22 -13.73 -12.11
C ASN A 40 -15.97 -12.53 -11.19
N ALA A 41 -16.06 -12.75 -9.86
CA ALA A 41 -15.88 -11.73 -8.83
C ALA A 41 -16.81 -10.51 -8.98
N GLY A 42 -18.03 -10.71 -9.50
CA GLY A 42 -18.97 -9.63 -9.79
C GLY A 42 -18.53 -8.65 -10.88
N PHE A 43 -17.43 -8.94 -11.58
CA PHE A 43 -16.87 -8.04 -12.60
C PHE A 43 -17.63 -8.10 -13.93
N THR A 44 -18.03 -9.29 -14.37
CA THR A 44 -18.75 -9.49 -15.64
C THR A 44 -19.58 -10.77 -15.62
N THR A 45 -20.64 -10.78 -16.41
CA THR A 45 -21.44 -11.97 -16.71
C THR A 45 -20.88 -12.78 -17.90
N GLY A 46 -19.91 -12.25 -18.62
CA GLY A 46 -19.22 -12.91 -19.73
C GLY A 46 -17.87 -13.48 -19.31
N VAL A 47 -17.08 -13.91 -20.30
CA VAL A 47 -15.71 -14.39 -20.05
C VAL A 47 -14.76 -13.21 -19.99
N PRO A 48 -14.08 -12.97 -18.86
CA PRO A 48 -13.11 -11.88 -18.76
C PRO A 48 -11.88 -12.18 -19.64
N TRP A 49 -11.33 -11.16 -20.31
CA TRP A 49 -10.17 -11.32 -21.20
C TRP A 49 -8.86 -11.65 -20.46
N ILE A 50 -8.75 -11.25 -19.19
CA ILE A 50 -7.72 -11.71 -18.25
C ILE A 50 -8.43 -12.44 -17.10
N ARG A 51 -7.86 -13.54 -16.66
CA ARG A 51 -8.40 -14.35 -15.57
C ARG A 51 -8.55 -13.52 -14.30
N VAL A 52 -9.67 -13.66 -13.61
CA VAL A 52 -9.90 -13.13 -12.27
C VAL A 52 -8.91 -13.76 -11.28
N ASN A 53 -8.44 -13.01 -10.29
CA ASN A 53 -7.60 -13.54 -9.21
C ASN A 53 -8.31 -14.67 -8.47
N GLY A 54 -7.56 -15.72 -8.12
CA GLY A 54 -8.15 -16.93 -7.51
C GLY A 54 -8.67 -16.73 -6.08
N ASP A 55 -8.19 -15.70 -5.41
CA ASP A 55 -8.52 -15.33 -4.04
C ASP A 55 -9.73 -14.38 -3.90
N TYR A 56 -10.44 -14.11 -4.99
CA TYR A 56 -11.55 -13.14 -5.01
C TYR A 56 -12.67 -13.43 -4.01
N LYS A 57 -12.82 -14.67 -3.57
CA LYS A 57 -13.82 -15.05 -2.56
C LYS A 57 -13.43 -14.57 -1.16
N GLU A 58 -12.15 -14.41 -0.91
CA GLU A 58 -11.58 -13.99 0.39
C GLU A 58 -11.12 -12.53 0.35
N CYS A 59 -10.72 -12.04 -0.83
CA CYS A 59 -10.22 -10.69 -1.04
C CYS A 59 -11.01 -9.98 -2.15
N ASN A 60 -12.00 -9.19 -1.77
CA ASN A 60 -12.83 -8.42 -2.69
C ASN A 60 -13.30 -7.10 -2.05
N ALA A 61 -13.86 -6.21 -2.88
CA ALA A 61 -14.29 -4.89 -2.44
C ALA A 61 -15.39 -4.94 -1.38
N LYS A 62 -16.32 -5.89 -1.46
CA LYS A 62 -17.40 -6.04 -0.48
C LYS A 62 -16.86 -6.34 0.92
N ILE A 63 -15.98 -7.33 1.04
CA ILE A 63 -15.33 -7.69 2.31
C ILE A 63 -14.50 -6.51 2.84
N GLN A 64 -13.72 -5.85 1.96
CA GLN A 64 -12.92 -4.69 2.34
C GLN A 64 -13.75 -3.51 2.84
N LEU A 65 -14.95 -3.31 2.33
CA LEU A 65 -15.86 -2.26 2.79
C LEU A 65 -16.45 -2.55 4.18
N GLU A 66 -16.73 -3.82 4.48
CA GLU A 66 -17.30 -4.28 5.74
C GLU A 66 -16.27 -4.35 6.87
N ASP A 67 -15.01 -4.66 6.56
CA ASP A 67 -13.91 -4.72 7.53
C ASP A 67 -13.30 -3.34 7.76
N LEU A 68 -13.56 -2.75 8.92
CA LEU A 68 -13.04 -1.43 9.32
C LEU A 68 -11.51 -1.39 9.43
N THR A 69 -10.83 -2.54 9.54
CA THR A 69 -9.37 -2.66 9.62
C THR A 69 -8.72 -2.91 8.26
N SER A 70 -9.52 -3.03 7.22
CA SER A 70 -9.06 -3.31 5.86
C SER A 70 -8.18 -2.19 5.27
N THR A 71 -7.37 -2.56 4.30
CA THR A 71 -6.58 -1.60 3.50
C THR A 71 -7.46 -0.53 2.86
N PHE A 72 -8.65 -0.89 2.36
CA PHE A 72 -9.60 0.06 1.80
C PHE A 72 -10.03 1.12 2.81
N ASN A 73 -10.46 0.71 4.01
CA ASN A 73 -10.91 1.63 5.04
C ASN A 73 -9.76 2.46 5.64
N TYR A 74 -8.56 1.87 5.75
CA TYR A 74 -7.36 2.63 6.10
C TYR A 74 -7.08 3.73 5.07
N TYR A 75 -7.05 3.39 3.79
CA TYR A 75 -6.83 4.36 2.71
C TYR A 75 -7.89 5.46 2.67
N LYS A 76 -9.15 5.10 2.86
CA LYS A 76 -10.27 6.06 2.96
C LYS A 76 -10.05 7.05 4.11
N SER A 77 -9.63 6.56 5.28
CA SER A 77 -9.32 7.37 6.45
C SER A 77 -8.12 8.28 6.21
N LEU A 78 -7.07 7.77 5.56
CA LEU A 78 -5.89 8.53 5.15
C LEU A 78 -6.27 9.68 4.20
N MET A 79 -7.13 9.42 3.21
CA MET A 79 -7.59 10.46 2.29
C MET A 79 -8.44 11.52 2.98
N ALA A 80 -9.29 11.13 3.93
CA ALA A 80 -10.07 12.06 4.75
C ALA A 80 -9.18 12.94 5.61
N LEU A 81 -8.20 12.34 6.31
CA LEU A 81 -7.21 13.06 7.13
C LEU A 81 -6.42 14.06 6.28
N ARG A 82 -5.91 13.61 5.13
CA ARG A 82 -5.16 14.44 4.19
C ARG A 82 -6.00 15.63 3.69
N LYS A 83 -7.26 15.41 3.38
CA LYS A 83 -8.19 16.46 2.92
C LYS A 83 -8.52 17.46 4.01
N ALA A 84 -8.74 17.00 5.25
CA ALA A 84 -9.03 17.85 6.39
C ALA A 84 -7.85 18.74 6.80
N ASN A 85 -6.61 18.30 6.55
CA ASN A 85 -5.38 19.01 6.89
C ASN A 85 -4.59 19.42 5.64
N LYS A 86 -5.30 19.89 4.62
CA LYS A 86 -4.75 20.14 3.29
C LYS A 86 -3.62 21.19 3.29
N SER A 87 -3.74 22.24 4.12
CA SER A 87 -2.72 23.30 4.25
C SER A 87 -1.35 22.72 4.62
N THR A 88 -1.32 21.70 5.47
CA THR A 88 -0.06 21.09 5.93
C THR A 88 0.28 19.81 5.18
N LEU A 89 -0.66 18.85 5.09
CA LEU A 89 -0.37 17.53 4.51
C LEU A 89 -0.25 17.53 2.97
N VAL A 90 -0.74 18.60 2.29
CA VAL A 90 -0.61 18.75 0.84
C VAL A 90 0.36 19.85 0.47
N TYR A 91 0.17 21.04 1.04
CA TYR A 91 0.90 22.24 0.64
C TYR A 91 2.03 22.64 1.59
N GLY A 92 2.10 22.05 2.79
CA GLY A 92 3.19 22.31 3.74
C GLY A 92 4.53 21.76 3.27
N ASP A 93 5.58 22.15 3.94
CA ASP A 93 6.94 21.69 3.67
C ASP A 93 7.11 20.21 3.97
N PHE A 94 7.90 19.54 3.16
CA PHE A 94 8.33 18.17 3.38
C PHE A 94 9.74 18.17 3.95
N LYS A 95 9.91 17.60 5.15
CA LYS A 95 11.20 17.51 5.83
C LYS A 95 11.50 16.03 6.14
N PRO A 96 12.26 15.34 5.29
CA PRO A 96 12.64 13.96 5.58
C PRO A 96 13.57 13.93 6.79
N LEU A 97 13.51 12.81 7.53
CA LEU A 97 14.46 12.52 8.60
C LEU A 97 15.48 11.49 8.06
N GLU A 98 16.73 11.66 8.48
CA GLU A 98 17.74 10.64 8.27
C GLU A 98 17.43 9.44 9.19
N THR A 99 17.10 8.32 8.59
CA THR A 99 16.82 7.05 9.25
C THR A 99 17.59 5.93 8.54
N ASN A 100 17.50 4.71 9.08
CA ASN A 100 18.08 3.54 8.42
C ASN A 100 17.18 3.07 7.24
N ASP A 101 17.65 2.05 6.50
CA ASP A 101 16.92 1.49 5.35
C ASP A 101 15.62 0.75 5.73
N GLU A 102 15.38 0.52 7.04
CA GLU A 102 14.20 -0.17 7.54
C GLU A 102 13.02 0.76 7.78
N THR A 103 13.26 2.09 7.86
CA THR A 103 12.23 3.07 8.18
C THR A 103 12.18 4.22 7.18
N PHE A 104 10.98 4.74 6.98
CA PHE A 104 10.81 6.02 6.28
C PHE A 104 10.03 6.98 7.16
N CYS A 105 10.69 8.07 7.59
CA CYS A 105 10.13 9.04 8.51
C CYS A 105 10.30 10.46 7.98
N PHE A 106 9.27 11.28 8.18
CA PHE A 106 9.31 12.68 7.73
C PHE A 106 8.31 13.54 8.47
N TYR A 107 8.55 14.86 8.44
CA TYR A 107 7.56 15.86 8.84
C TYR A 107 6.87 16.48 7.62
N ARG A 108 5.59 16.80 7.82
CA ARG A 108 4.85 17.78 7.01
C ARG A 108 4.56 18.97 7.92
N GLU A 109 4.94 20.18 7.48
CA GLU A 109 4.91 21.36 8.34
C GLU A 109 4.38 22.59 7.60
N SER A 110 3.54 23.36 8.26
CA SER A 110 3.07 24.67 7.81
C SER A 110 3.05 25.63 9.00
N ALA A 111 2.66 26.88 8.79
CA ALA A 111 2.46 27.83 9.87
C ALA A 111 1.34 27.43 10.85
N GLU A 112 0.42 26.56 10.43
CA GLU A 112 -0.76 26.19 11.23
C GLU A 112 -0.54 24.91 12.06
N SER A 113 0.26 23.97 11.56
CA SER A 113 0.42 22.67 12.19
C SER A 113 1.63 21.91 11.67
N LYS A 114 2.02 20.89 12.45
CA LYS A 114 3.09 19.98 12.13
C LYS A 114 2.63 18.54 12.32
N PHE A 115 2.94 17.70 11.34
CA PHE A 115 2.66 16.26 11.38
C PHE A 115 3.97 15.50 11.28
N TYR A 116 4.07 14.44 12.06
CA TYR A 116 5.12 13.45 11.95
C TYR A 116 4.54 12.16 11.40
N ILE A 117 5.19 11.61 10.40
CA ILE A 117 4.83 10.35 9.75
C ILE A 117 6.00 9.39 9.92
N GLU A 118 5.72 8.18 10.38
CA GLU A 118 6.70 7.11 10.52
C GLU A 118 6.17 5.82 9.89
N MET A 119 7.05 5.11 9.22
CA MET A 119 6.74 3.83 8.57
C MET A 119 7.87 2.84 8.82
N ASN A 120 7.53 1.65 9.29
CA ASN A 120 8.40 0.49 9.23
C ASN A 120 8.20 -0.20 7.88
N LEU A 121 9.26 -0.33 7.09
CA LEU A 121 9.24 -0.91 5.75
C LEU A 121 9.53 -2.42 5.74
N THR A 122 9.67 -3.03 6.94
CA THR A 122 10.08 -4.42 7.12
C THR A 122 9.03 -5.25 7.85
N GLU A 123 9.20 -6.57 7.80
CA GLU A 123 8.43 -7.55 8.58
C GLU A 123 8.89 -7.66 10.05
N ASN A 124 9.99 -7.01 10.41
CA ASN A 124 10.57 -7.08 11.74
C ASN A 124 9.92 -6.07 12.69
N ILE A 125 10.02 -6.35 13.99
CA ILE A 125 9.74 -5.35 15.04
C ILE A 125 11.03 -4.56 15.27
N ILE A 126 10.97 -3.24 15.10
CA ILE A 126 12.13 -2.37 15.18
C ILE A 126 11.93 -1.24 16.22
N GLU A 127 13.04 -0.65 16.68
CA GLU A 127 12.98 0.51 17.55
C GLU A 127 12.42 1.73 16.79
N ARG A 128 11.70 2.61 17.51
CA ARG A 128 11.24 3.87 16.90
C ARG A 128 12.43 4.79 16.67
N PRO A 129 12.59 5.34 15.45
CA PRO A 129 13.70 6.25 15.15
C PRO A 129 13.67 7.53 15.99
N VAL A 130 12.47 7.99 16.34
CA VAL A 130 12.25 9.24 17.09
C VAL A 130 11.19 9.03 18.15
N SER A 131 11.43 9.59 19.35
CA SER A 131 10.39 9.72 20.37
C SER A 131 9.53 10.93 20.05
N ILE A 132 8.24 10.71 19.84
CA ILE A 132 7.29 11.77 19.47
C ILE A 132 6.25 11.97 20.56
N GLU A 133 6.13 13.22 20.99
CA GLU A 133 5.00 13.71 21.77
C GLU A 133 3.96 14.31 20.81
N GLY A 134 2.78 13.69 20.76
CA GLY A 134 1.72 14.11 19.85
C GLY A 134 0.53 13.16 19.84
N GLU A 135 -0.56 13.61 19.26
CA GLU A 135 -1.77 12.83 19.07
C GLU A 135 -1.62 11.94 17.83
N CYS A 136 -1.76 10.62 18.01
CA CYS A 136 -1.82 9.68 16.88
C CYS A 136 -3.18 9.78 16.21
N LEU A 137 -3.21 10.31 15.00
CA LEU A 137 -4.45 10.51 14.22
C LEU A 137 -4.80 9.34 13.34
N LEU A 138 -3.82 8.57 12.90
CA LEU A 138 -4.02 7.39 12.07
C LEU A 138 -2.88 6.39 12.28
N SER A 139 -3.26 5.13 12.43
CA SER A 139 -2.36 3.98 12.47
C SER A 139 -3.02 2.79 11.80
N ASN A 140 -2.24 1.90 11.20
CA ASN A 140 -2.75 0.60 10.72
C ASN A 140 -2.80 -0.46 11.83
N TYR A 141 -2.49 -0.09 13.08
CA TYR A 141 -2.65 -0.92 14.27
C TYR A 141 -3.56 -0.23 15.30
N SER A 142 -4.34 -1.01 16.03
CA SER A 142 -5.36 -0.50 16.96
C SER A 142 -4.81 0.14 18.23
N ALA A 143 -3.57 -0.16 18.60
CA ALA A 143 -2.94 0.36 19.84
C ALA A 143 -1.49 0.76 19.59
N ARG A 144 -1.03 1.81 20.27
CA ARG A 144 0.38 2.21 20.23
C ARG A 144 1.25 1.15 20.93
N SER A 145 2.45 0.95 20.41
CA SER A 145 3.51 0.14 21.00
C SER A 145 4.76 1.00 21.17
N ASP A 146 5.67 0.63 22.07
CA ASP A 146 6.97 1.31 22.23
C ASP A 146 7.88 1.10 21.02
N LYS A 147 7.68 0.03 20.29
CA LYS A 147 8.39 -0.30 19.06
C LYS A 147 7.46 -0.22 17.85
N LEU A 148 8.02 -0.08 16.68
CA LEU A 148 7.29 -0.23 15.41
C LEU A 148 7.17 -1.72 15.06
N ARG A 149 5.94 -2.18 14.91
CA ARG A 149 5.63 -3.55 14.45
C ARG A 149 5.85 -3.67 12.95
N ALA A 150 5.78 -4.89 12.44
CA ALA A 150 5.89 -5.18 11.02
C ALA A 150 4.96 -4.27 10.18
N TYR A 151 5.53 -3.56 9.22
CA TYR A 151 4.82 -2.65 8.32
C TYR A 151 3.92 -1.61 9.03
N GLU A 152 4.22 -1.28 10.29
CA GLU A 152 3.46 -0.28 11.03
C GLU A 152 3.68 1.12 10.46
N THR A 153 2.57 1.82 10.23
CA THR A 153 2.55 3.21 9.77
C THR A 153 1.71 4.06 10.72
N ASN A 154 2.26 5.17 11.19
CA ASN A 154 1.59 6.09 12.09
C ASN A 154 1.68 7.54 11.59
N ILE A 155 0.63 8.31 11.80
CA ILE A 155 0.58 9.74 11.53
C ILE A 155 0.20 10.45 12.85
N TYR A 156 1.09 11.30 13.31
CA TYR A 156 0.91 12.10 14.52
C TYR A 156 0.74 13.57 14.19
N LYS A 157 -0.17 14.23 14.91
CA LYS A 157 -0.14 15.69 15.02
C LYS A 157 0.74 16.07 16.18
N VAL A 158 1.82 16.77 15.89
CA VAL A 158 2.82 17.18 16.89
C VAL A 158 2.41 18.50 17.51
N THR A 159 2.55 18.63 18.83
CA THR A 159 2.43 19.92 19.53
C THR A 159 3.62 20.81 19.14
N CYS A 160 3.34 22.04 18.72
CA CYS A 160 4.34 23.05 18.45
C CYS A 160 4.91 23.62 19.75
#